data_ad63b01033b8f4dd46e0196f9a96a211
#
_entry.id   ad63b01033b8f4dd46e0196f9a96a211
#
_cell.length_a   1.000
_cell.length_b   1.000
_cell.length_c   1.000
_cell.angle_alpha   90.00
_cell.angle_beta   90.00
_cell.angle_gamma   90.00
#
_symmetry.space_group_name_H-M   'P 1'
#
loop_
_entity.id
_entity.type
_entity.pdbx_description
1 polymer ?
#
loop_
_entity_poly.entity_id
_entity_poly.type
_entity_poly.pdbx_seq_one_letter_code
_entity_poly.pdbx_strand_id
1 'polypeptide(L)'
;MYKTTEPELDRAKRAMKTAILAARASASGVTSDLGTQLLQHGRVASTAELFARIDATSVAQVKDVVYQIVHDNDHALSAVGPVHELPDYNYIRRRSYWLTR
;
A
#
# COMPACT_ATOMS: atom_id res chain seq x y z
N MET A 1 -0.47 6.95 -12.92
CA MET A 1 -0.09 6.67 -11.53
C MET A 1 -0.65 7.68 -10.54
N TYR A 2 -0.63 8.97 -10.85
CA TYR A 2 -1.23 10.01 -9.98
C TYR A 2 -2.70 10.30 -10.26
N LYS A 3 -3.38 9.41 -10.95
CA LYS A 3 -4.80 9.55 -11.32
C LYS A 3 -5.73 8.77 -10.39
N THR A 4 -5.32 8.56 -9.13
CA THR A 4 -6.18 7.93 -8.14
C THR A 4 -7.44 8.75 -7.94
N THR A 5 -8.58 8.13 -8.10
CA THR A 5 -9.89 8.75 -7.94
C THR A 5 -10.52 8.37 -6.59
N GLU A 6 -11.49 9.16 -6.14
CA GLU A 6 -12.23 8.84 -4.89
C GLU A 6 -12.89 7.46 -4.92
N PRO A 7 -13.58 7.02 -6.00
CA PRO A 7 -14.16 5.68 -6.05
C PRO A 7 -13.14 4.55 -5.95
N GLU A 8 -11.94 4.75 -6.50
CA GLU A 8 -10.86 3.77 -6.38
C GLU A 8 -10.34 3.68 -4.96
N LEU A 9 -10.17 4.82 -4.30
CA LEU A 9 -9.78 4.88 -2.90
C LEU A 9 -10.83 4.21 -1.99
N ASP A 10 -12.11 4.47 -2.21
CA ASP A 10 -13.19 3.86 -1.44
C ASP A 10 -13.23 2.33 -1.61
N ARG A 11 -12.97 1.86 -2.82
CA ARG A 11 -12.87 0.42 -3.08
C ARG A 11 -11.68 -0.18 -2.33
N ALA A 12 -10.53 0.47 -2.34
CA ALA A 12 -9.33 0.03 -1.64
C ALA A 12 -9.55 0.02 -0.11
N LYS A 13 -10.21 1.05 0.44
CA LYS A 13 -10.58 1.10 1.86
C LYS A 13 -11.45 -0.07 2.27
N ARG A 14 -12.47 -0.38 1.48
CA ARG A 14 -13.35 -1.53 1.74
C ARG A 14 -12.61 -2.86 1.69
N ALA A 15 -11.76 -3.04 0.71
CA ALA A 15 -10.93 -4.24 0.58
C ALA A 15 -9.99 -4.41 1.79
N MET A 16 -9.36 -3.34 2.24
CA MET A 16 -8.47 -3.35 3.40
C MET A 16 -9.20 -3.67 4.69
N LYS A 17 -10.38 -3.09 4.92
CA LYS A 17 -11.24 -3.41 6.08
C LYS A 17 -11.66 -4.87 6.08
N THR A 18 -12.06 -5.40 4.93
CA THR A 18 -12.42 -6.81 4.79
C THR A 18 -11.23 -7.73 5.10
N ALA A 19 -10.03 -7.39 4.64
CA ALA A 19 -8.82 -8.15 4.92
C ALA A 19 -8.49 -8.17 6.42
N ILE A 20 -8.64 -7.03 7.11
CA ILE A 20 -8.43 -6.94 8.57
C ILE A 20 -9.42 -7.85 9.32
N LEU A 21 -10.70 -7.80 8.96
CA LEU A 21 -11.73 -8.65 9.57
C LEU A 21 -11.46 -10.14 9.32
N ALA A 22 -11.07 -10.50 8.09
CA ALA A 22 -10.73 -11.88 7.76
C ALA A 22 -9.50 -12.38 8.53
N ALA A 23 -8.46 -11.56 8.67
CA ALA A 23 -7.28 -11.90 9.45
C ALA A 23 -7.60 -12.11 10.95
N ARG A 24 -8.56 -11.38 11.49
CA ARG A 24 -8.99 -11.46 12.88
C ARG A 24 -10.17 -12.43 13.13
N ALA A 25 -10.57 -13.21 12.15
CA ALA A 25 -11.69 -14.14 12.26
C ALA A 25 -11.35 -15.43 13.03
N SER A 26 -10.06 -15.74 13.24
CA SER A 26 -9.62 -16.93 13.98
C SER A 26 -8.75 -16.56 15.17
N ALA A 27 -8.65 -17.46 16.15
CA ALA A 27 -7.79 -17.25 17.31
C ALA A 27 -6.31 -17.16 16.94
N SER A 28 -5.84 -17.98 16.01
CA SER A 28 -4.47 -17.91 15.51
C SER A 28 -4.18 -16.61 14.75
N GLY A 29 -5.13 -16.14 13.95
CA GLY A 29 -5.03 -14.86 13.24
C GLY A 29 -4.96 -13.67 14.21
N VAL A 30 -5.80 -13.64 15.22
CA VAL A 30 -5.77 -12.61 16.28
C VAL A 30 -4.44 -12.61 17.00
N THR A 31 -3.97 -13.78 17.43
CA THR A 31 -2.70 -13.91 18.17
C THR A 31 -1.52 -13.44 17.32
N SER A 32 -1.45 -13.81 16.06
CA SER A 32 -0.40 -13.40 15.14
C SER A 32 -0.42 -11.89 14.90
N ASP A 33 -1.60 -11.31 14.69
CA ASP A 33 -1.76 -9.87 14.48
C ASP A 33 -1.36 -9.07 15.72
N LEU A 34 -1.83 -9.46 16.90
CA LEU A 34 -1.48 -8.82 18.16
C LEU A 34 0.01 -8.90 18.46
N GLY A 35 0.62 -10.06 18.25
CA GLY A 35 2.06 -10.25 18.43
C GLY A 35 2.88 -9.37 17.51
N THR A 36 2.50 -9.29 16.25
CA THR A 36 3.16 -8.43 15.26
C THR A 36 3.04 -6.96 15.61
N GLN A 37 1.86 -6.50 16.00
CA GLN A 37 1.65 -5.11 16.41
C GLN A 37 2.48 -4.73 17.64
N LEU A 38 2.53 -5.58 18.64
CA LEU A 38 3.34 -5.36 19.84
C LEU A 38 4.83 -5.28 19.52
N LEU A 39 5.34 -6.17 18.66
CA LEU A 39 6.74 -6.17 18.26
C LEU A 39 7.12 -4.93 17.43
N GLN A 40 6.26 -4.49 16.53
CA GLN A 40 6.55 -3.38 15.62
C GLN A 40 6.25 -2.01 16.22
N HIS A 41 5.19 -1.87 17.00
CA HIS A 41 4.66 -0.58 17.46
C HIS A 41 4.62 -0.43 18.98
N GLY A 42 4.87 -1.48 19.74
CA GLY A 42 4.80 -1.47 21.20
C GLY A 42 3.40 -1.33 21.77
N ARG A 43 2.35 -1.32 20.93
CA ARG A 43 0.95 -1.28 21.32
C ARG A 43 0.06 -1.99 20.32
N VAL A 44 -1.17 -2.28 20.73
CA VAL A 44 -2.19 -2.89 19.88
C VAL A 44 -3.27 -1.87 19.55
N ALA A 45 -3.57 -1.73 18.27
CA ALA A 45 -4.71 -0.94 17.79
C ALA A 45 -5.94 -1.82 17.67
N SER A 46 -7.07 -1.34 18.18
CA SER A 46 -8.36 -2.02 18.01
C SER A 46 -8.83 -1.99 16.56
N THR A 47 -9.75 -2.87 16.18
CA THR A 47 -10.37 -2.85 14.85
C THR A 47 -11.05 -1.50 14.56
N ALA A 48 -11.73 -0.92 15.56
CA ALA A 48 -12.37 0.38 15.42
C ALA A 48 -11.35 1.50 15.16
N GLU A 49 -10.21 1.49 15.83
CA GLU A 49 -9.13 2.47 15.60
C GLU A 49 -8.55 2.35 14.20
N LEU A 50 -8.27 1.13 13.74
CA LEU A 50 -7.75 0.88 12.39
C LEU A 50 -8.75 1.34 11.32
N PHE A 51 -10.03 1.07 11.51
CA PHE A 51 -11.08 1.50 10.59
C PHE A 51 -11.21 3.02 10.54
N ALA A 52 -11.13 3.70 11.68
CA ALA A 52 -11.14 5.16 11.73
C ALA A 52 -9.96 5.77 10.97
N ARG A 53 -8.76 5.20 11.11
CA ARG A 53 -7.57 5.65 10.37
C ARG A 53 -7.70 5.41 8.86
N ILE A 54 -8.25 4.26 8.45
CA ILE A 54 -8.49 3.95 7.04
C ILE A 54 -9.49 4.96 6.46
N ASP A 55 -10.57 5.25 7.16
CA ASP A 55 -11.59 6.19 6.70
C ASP A 55 -11.07 7.63 6.62
N ALA A 56 -10.18 8.02 7.50
CA ALA A 56 -9.56 9.35 7.51
C ALA A 56 -8.56 9.57 6.35
N THR A 57 -8.14 8.52 5.65
CA THR A 57 -7.20 8.64 4.53
C THR A 57 -7.84 9.31 3.33
N SER A 58 -7.19 10.35 2.79
CA SER A 58 -7.64 11.10 1.62
C SER A 58 -6.83 10.74 0.37
N VAL A 59 -7.39 11.06 -0.81
CA VAL A 59 -6.67 10.91 -2.10
C VAL A 59 -5.39 11.74 -2.12
N ALA A 60 -5.40 12.93 -1.53
CA ALA A 60 -4.21 13.78 -1.46
C ALA A 60 -3.08 13.10 -0.70
N GLN A 61 -3.36 12.50 0.45
CA GLN A 61 -2.37 11.76 1.24
C GLN A 61 -1.80 10.56 0.49
N VAL A 62 -2.63 9.82 -0.24
CA VAL A 62 -2.16 8.70 -1.07
C VAL A 62 -1.21 9.19 -2.15
N LYS A 63 -1.56 10.28 -2.82
CA LYS A 63 -0.70 10.89 -3.85
C LYS A 63 0.63 11.37 -3.27
N ASP A 64 0.62 11.99 -2.10
CA ASP A 64 1.83 12.46 -1.43
C ASP A 64 2.78 11.31 -1.08
N VAL A 65 2.24 10.22 -0.56
CA VAL A 65 3.04 9.02 -0.25
C VAL A 65 3.63 8.40 -1.52
N VAL A 66 2.82 8.26 -2.57
CA VAL A 66 3.30 7.74 -3.86
C VAL A 66 4.39 8.66 -4.43
N TYR A 67 4.21 9.97 -4.33
CA TYR A 67 5.22 10.93 -4.76
C TYR A 67 6.54 10.73 -4.01
N GLN A 68 6.49 10.63 -2.68
CA GLN A 68 7.69 10.45 -1.85
C GLN A 68 8.45 9.15 -2.15
N ILE A 69 7.73 8.08 -2.46
CA ILE A 69 8.33 6.76 -2.67
C ILE A 69 8.80 6.55 -4.09
N VAL A 70 8.04 7.03 -5.07
CA VAL A 70 8.26 6.70 -6.49
C VAL A 70 8.95 7.82 -7.25
N HIS A 71 8.66 9.09 -6.91
CA HIS A 71 9.20 10.21 -7.67
C HIS A 71 10.72 10.27 -7.55
N ASP A 72 11.39 10.24 -8.70
CA ASP A 72 12.84 10.37 -8.84
C ASP A 72 13.66 9.45 -7.91
N ASN A 73 13.12 8.27 -7.61
CA ASN A 73 13.80 7.26 -6.80
C ASN A 73 14.21 6.05 -7.65
N ASP A 74 15.33 5.46 -7.28
CA ASP A 74 15.79 4.24 -7.90
C ASP A 74 14.89 3.08 -7.52
N HIS A 75 14.59 2.23 -8.50
CA HIS A 75 13.83 1.01 -8.29
C HIS A 75 14.73 -0.22 -8.43
N ALA A 76 14.26 -1.35 -7.93
CA ALA A 76 14.85 -2.66 -8.18
C ALA A 76 13.86 -3.50 -8.99
N LEU A 77 14.35 -4.18 -10.01
CA LEU A 77 13.54 -5.03 -10.86
C LEU A 77 14.14 -6.44 -10.90
N SER A 78 13.31 -7.44 -10.63
CA SER A 78 13.67 -8.85 -10.77
C SER A 78 12.56 -9.54 -11.55
N ALA A 79 12.92 -10.28 -12.60
CA ALA A 79 11.95 -10.98 -13.42
C ALA A 79 12.51 -12.34 -13.85
N VAL A 80 11.67 -13.37 -13.78
CA VAL A 80 11.97 -14.74 -14.19
C VAL A 80 10.86 -15.24 -15.11
N GLY A 81 11.23 -15.79 -16.26
CA GLY A 81 10.28 -16.30 -17.25
C GLY A 81 10.52 -15.72 -18.66
N PRO A 82 9.50 -15.68 -19.53
CA PRO A 82 9.60 -15.08 -20.85
C PRO A 82 9.62 -13.56 -20.76
N VAL A 83 10.80 -12.97 -20.65
CA VAL A 83 11.01 -11.54 -20.36
C VAL A 83 11.38 -10.70 -21.59
N HIS A 84 11.10 -11.18 -22.81
CA HIS A 84 11.54 -10.53 -24.05
C HIS A 84 10.98 -9.12 -24.26
N GLU A 85 9.78 -8.85 -23.73
CA GLU A 85 9.12 -7.56 -23.86
C GLU A 85 9.23 -6.70 -22.58
N LEU A 86 10.03 -7.15 -21.62
CA LEU A 86 10.23 -6.39 -20.39
C LEU A 86 10.99 -5.09 -20.70
N PRO A 87 10.47 -3.90 -20.31
CA PRO A 87 11.19 -2.65 -20.45
C PRO A 87 12.51 -2.68 -19.68
N ASP A 88 13.54 -2.00 -20.19
CA ASP A 88 14.81 -1.89 -19.49
C ASP A 88 14.72 -0.97 -18.26
N TYR A 89 15.72 -1.04 -17.40
CA TYR A 89 15.81 -0.24 -16.18
C TYR A 89 15.71 1.27 -16.48
N ASN A 90 16.43 1.77 -17.46
CA ASN A 90 16.46 3.19 -17.80
C ASN A 90 15.11 3.71 -18.30
N TYR A 91 14.37 2.89 -19.02
CA TYR A 91 13.02 3.25 -19.48
C TYR A 91 12.08 3.45 -18.28
N ILE A 92 12.08 2.52 -17.32
CA ILE A 92 11.25 2.60 -16.10
C ILE A 92 11.72 3.75 -15.22
N ARG A 93 13.04 3.89 -15.04
CA ARG A 93 13.65 4.94 -14.21
C ARG A 93 13.30 6.36 -14.68
N ARG A 94 13.36 6.60 -15.97
CA ARG A 94 12.96 7.90 -16.54
C ARG A 94 11.50 8.25 -16.29
N ARG A 95 10.61 7.29 -16.23
CA ARG A 95 9.21 7.51 -15.93
C ARG A 95 8.94 7.90 -14.47
N SER A 96 9.86 7.63 -13.57
CA SER A 96 9.67 7.91 -12.15
C SER A 96 9.55 9.42 -11.86
N TYR A 97 10.19 10.29 -12.63
CA TYR A 97 10.06 11.75 -12.46
C TYR A 97 9.16 12.42 -13.51
N TRP A 98 8.81 11.73 -14.58
CA TRP A 98 7.84 12.26 -15.56
C TRP A 98 6.38 12.14 -15.08
N LEU A 99 6.14 11.32 -14.07
CA LEU A 99 4.82 11.09 -13.50
C LEU A 99 4.28 12.27 -12.67
N THR A 100 5.05 13.31 -12.49
CA THR A 100 4.65 14.52 -11.76
C THR A 100 3.96 15.58 -12.61
N ARG A 101 3.89 15.39 -13.90
CA ARG A 101 3.34 16.36 -14.85
C ARG A 101 1.99 15.95 -15.43
#